data_9995c62b3dee4c3718ae5b93bd712335
#
_entry.id   9995c62b3dee4c3718ae5b93bd712335
#
_cell.length_a   1.000
_cell.length_b   1.000
_cell.length_c   1.000
_cell.angle_alpha   90.00
_cell.angle_beta   90.00
_cell.angle_gamma   90.00
#
_symmetry.space_group_name_H-M   'P 1'
#
loop_
_entity.id
_entity.type
_entity.pdbx_description
1 polymer ?
#
loop_
_entity_poly.entity_id
_entity_poly.type
_entity_poly.pdbx_seq_one_letter_code
_entity_poly.pdbx_strand_id
1 'polypeptide(L)'
;MISYRMPGPNETALLPEGLHDRLVGDAQRERKVVEKLLTIFFAHGYDLILPPLIEFEESLLLGSGQAQSRNMFRLLDPLSQRMMGVRTDMTGQVARISHTRLSNVERPLRLSYAGDVLRVKGTQLRPERQFKQVGAELIGTNTTEAYVEIILLGYEALKDAGVNNLSIDLTVPLLVPVILKELALEKEISDLVRCALDAKNIGEIANIKGEIGTISRDLLKAAGPAEKSLKILRNIELPKKAREICDELGKLIELLKK
;
A
#
# COMPACT_ATOMS: atom_id res chain seq x y z
N MET A 1 -35.18 24.37 31.03
CA MET A 1 -33.72 24.32 31.24
C MET A 1 -33.39 22.85 31.45
N ILE A 2 -32.81 22.16 30.45
CA ILE A 2 -32.39 20.76 30.57
C ILE A 2 -31.10 20.77 31.34
N SER A 3 -31.13 20.32 32.60
CA SER A 3 -29.92 20.13 33.40
C SER A 3 -29.11 18.98 32.86
N TYR A 4 -28.04 19.29 32.15
CA TYR A 4 -27.05 18.28 31.71
C TYR A 4 -26.24 17.89 32.97
N ARG A 5 -26.61 16.76 33.56
CA ARG A 5 -25.79 16.16 34.64
C ARG A 5 -24.56 15.56 34.01
N MET A 6 -23.38 16.11 34.27
CA MET A 6 -22.12 15.47 33.88
C MET A 6 -22.03 14.12 34.58
N PRO A 7 -21.78 13.02 33.82
CA PRO A 7 -21.58 11.71 34.43
C PRO A 7 -20.38 11.74 35.40
N GLY A 8 -20.47 11.00 36.47
CA GLY A 8 -19.33 10.85 37.39
C GLY A 8 -18.13 10.15 36.73
N PRO A 9 -16.93 10.24 37.33
CA PRO A 9 -15.69 9.68 36.74
C PRO A 9 -15.75 8.19 36.42
N ASN A 10 -16.66 7.43 37.03
CA ASN A 10 -16.88 6.01 36.77
C ASN A 10 -18.07 5.74 35.81
N GLU A 11 -18.81 6.77 35.39
CA GLU A 11 -19.91 6.70 34.41
C GLU A 11 -19.48 7.29 33.06
N THR A 12 -18.17 7.56 32.88
CA THR A 12 -17.61 8.16 31.70
C THR A 12 -17.89 7.28 30.47
N ALA A 13 -18.33 7.94 29.42
CA ALA A 13 -18.59 7.33 28.12
C ALA A 13 -17.40 6.45 27.70
N LEU A 14 -17.60 5.14 27.69
CA LEU A 14 -16.63 4.20 27.17
C LEU A 14 -16.49 4.46 25.67
N LEU A 15 -15.27 4.63 25.23
CA LEU A 15 -14.99 4.68 23.80
C LEU A 15 -15.22 3.31 23.18
N PRO A 16 -15.67 3.25 21.91
CA PRO A 16 -15.75 1.99 21.21
C PRO A 16 -14.40 1.29 21.17
N GLU A 17 -14.40 -0.04 21.22
CA GLU A 17 -13.19 -0.85 21.13
C GLU A 17 -12.31 -0.41 19.94
N GLY A 18 -11.00 -0.26 20.18
CA GLY A 18 -10.02 0.18 19.19
C GLY A 18 -10.05 1.66 18.83
N LEU A 19 -10.84 2.48 19.53
CA LEU A 19 -10.80 3.94 19.48
C LEU A 19 -10.29 4.47 20.80
N HIS A 20 -9.28 5.35 20.78
CA HIS A 20 -8.61 5.85 21.98
C HIS A 20 -8.36 7.34 21.89
N ASP A 21 -8.46 8.02 23.02
CA ASP A 21 -7.97 9.39 23.17
C ASP A 21 -6.45 9.40 23.13
N ARG A 22 -5.89 10.27 22.30
CA ARG A 22 -4.44 10.53 22.29
C ARG A 22 -4.14 11.72 23.17
N LEU A 23 -3.55 11.46 24.33
CA LEU A 23 -3.23 12.48 25.30
C LEU A 23 -1.96 13.26 24.91
N VAL A 24 -1.66 14.32 25.66
CA VAL A 24 -0.67 15.36 25.33
C VAL A 24 0.66 14.80 24.81
N GLY A 25 1.25 13.80 25.49
CA GLY A 25 2.54 13.24 25.09
C GLY A 25 2.50 12.51 23.76
N ASP A 26 1.49 11.66 23.54
CA ASP A 26 1.32 10.87 22.33
C ASP A 26 0.90 11.75 21.15
N ALA A 27 -0.04 12.65 21.36
CA ALA A 27 -0.49 13.60 20.36
C ALA A 27 0.65 14.48 19.83
N GLN A 28 1.51 14.99 20.74
CA GLN A 28 2.67 15.79 20.35
C GLN A 28 3.73 14.97 19.60
N ARG A 29 3.98 13.72 20.02
CA ARG A 29 4.90 12.83 19.28
C ARG A 29 4.41 12.55 17.88
N GLU A 30 3.14 12.17 17.73
CA GLU A 30 2.53 11.93 16.43
C GLU A 30 2.64 13.16 15.53
N ARG A 31 2.25 14.34 16.03
CA ARG A 31 2.36 15.58 15.28
C ARG A 31 3.77 15.84 14.77
N LYS A 32 4.79 15.72 15.64
CA LYS A 32 6.20 15.92 15.25
C LYS A 32 6.65 14.93 14.16
N VAL A 33 6.24 13.65 14.25
CA VAL A 33 6.58 12.66 13.23
C VAL A 33 5.92 13.02 11.91
N VAL A 34 4.63 13.35 11.90
CA VAL A 34 3.90 13.76 10.69
C VAL A 34 4.54 14.99 10.05
N GLU A 35 4.87 16.02 10.83
CA GLU A 35 5.52 17.24 10.34
C GLU A 35 6.89 16.94 9.70
N LYS A 36 7.70 16.08 10.30
CA LYS A 36 8.98 15.64 9.74
C LYS A 36 8.80 14.95 8.39
N LEU A 37 7.91 13.95 8.32
CA LEU A 37 7.65 13.21 7.09
C LEU A 37 7.20 14.15 5.96
N LEU A 38 6.24 15.05 6.24
CA LEU A 38 5.76 16.03 5.25
C LEU A 38 6.85 17.02 4.83
N THR A 39 7.75 17.42 5.74
CA THR A 39 8.88 18.30 5.42
C THR A 39 9.83 17.63 4.42
N ILE A 40 10.12 16.36 4.57
CA ILE A 40 10.95 15.60 3.62
C ILE A 40 10.24 15.49 2.28
N PHE A 41 8.97 15.12 2.26
CA PHE A 41 8.20 15.03 1.01
C PHE A 41 8.19 16.36 0.28
N PHE A 42 7.97 17.46 0.98
CA PHE A 42 8.01 18.82 0.40
C PHE A 42 9.41 19.16 -0.16
N ALA A 43 10.49 18.84 0.56
CA ALA A 43 11.85 19.05 0.09
C ALA A 43 12.18 18.30 -1.21
N HIS A 44 11.51 17.17 -1.45
CA HIS A 44 11.59 16.40 -2.70
C HIS A 44 10.55 16.80 -3.76
N GLY A 45 9.84 17.93 -3.56
CA GLY A 45 8.89 18.49 -4.52
C GLY A 45 7.51 17.81 -4.52
N TYR A 46 7.12 17.17 -3.42
CA TYR A 46 5.79 16.58 -3.27
C TYR A 46 4.83 17.59 -2.64
N ASP A 47 3.83 18.00 -3.38
CA ASP A 47 2.81 18.94 -2.94
C ASP A 47 1.79 18.28 -2.01
N LEU A 48 1.46 18.95 -0.92
CA LEU A 48 0.48 18.46 0.05
C LEU A 48 -0.94 18.61 -0.48
N ILE A 49 -1.72 17.52 -0.44
CA ILE A 49 -3.17 17.55 -0.68
C ILE A 49 -3.92 17.01 0.55
N LEU A 50 -5.12 17.54 0.77
CA LEU A 50 -5.96 17.19 1.91
C LEU A 50 -7.35 16.70 1.43
N PRO A 51 -7.48 15.41 1.11
CA PRO A 51 -8.78 14.82 0.77
C PRO A 51 -9.73 14.84 1.98
N PRO A 52 -11.06 14.94 1.78
CA PRO A 52 -12.01 14.89 2.88
C PRO A 52 -12.01 13.52 3.56
N LEU A 53 -12.34 13.50 4.87
CA LEU A 53 -12.43 12.27 5.66
C LEU A 53 -13.58 11.37 5.19
N ILE A 54 -14.66 11.96 4.70
CA ILE A 54 -15.88 11.30 4.30
C ILE A 54 -16.18 11.64 2.85
N GLU A 55 -16.49 10.63 2.04
CA GLU A 55 -16.93 10.77 0.65
C GLU A 55 -18.10 9.83 0.38
N PHE A 56 -18.76 9.99 -0.76
CA PHE A 56 -19.75 9.00 -1.20
C PHE A 56 -19.07 7.62 -1.32
N GLU A 57 -19.77 6.59 -0.84
CA GLU A 57 -19.26 5.22 -0.81
C GLU A 57 -18.75 4.76 -2.18
N GLU A 58 -19.49 5.05 -3.22
CA GLU A 58 -19.13 4.70 -4.60
C GLU A 58 -17.78 5.31 -5.04
N SER A 59 -17.45 6.52 -4.58
CA SER A 59 -16.17 7.17 -4.88
C SER A 59 -15.01 6.50 -4.15
N LEU A 60 -15.21 6.09 -2.90
CA LEU A 60 -14.20 5.40 -2.10
C LEU A 60 -13.95 3.95 -2.55
N LEU A 61 -14.95 3.34 -3.21
CA LEU A 61 -14.87 1.96 -3.70
C LEU A 61 -14.33 1.83 -5.12
N LEU A 62 -13.96 2.92 -5.78
CA LEU A 62 -13.36 2.88 -7.11
C LEU A 62 -12.01 2.13 -7.09
N GLY A 63 -11.77 1.31 -8.10
CA GLY A 63 -10.52 0.57 -8.26
C GLY A 63 -10.24 -0.37 -7.10
N SER A 64 -9.09 -0.19 -6.43
CA SER A 64 -8.66 -1.01 -5.28
C SER A 64 -9.54 -0.84 -4.03
N GLY A 65 -10.40 0.17 -3.97
CA GLY A 65 -11.29 0.45 -2.83
C GLY A 65 -12.28 -0.67 -2.54
N GLN A 66 -12.65 -1.48 -3.54
CA GLN A 66 -13.57 -2.62 -3.34
C GLN A 66 -13.06 -3.62 -2.29
N ALA A 67 -11.76 -3.88 -2.24
CA ALA A 67 -11.16 -4.77 -1.24
C ALA A 67 -11.33 -4.23 0.20
N GLN A 68 -11.49 -2.93 0.36
CA GLN A 68 -11.66 -2.24 1.64
C GLN A 68 -13.14 -2.09 2.06
N SER A 69 -14.08 -2.46 1.21
CA SER A 69 -15.53 -2.28 1.44
C SER A 69 -16.01 -2.85 2.78
N ARG A 70 -15.48 -4.01 3.20
CA ARG A 70 -15.84 -4.67 4.47
C ARG A 70 -15.27 -3.99 5.71
N ASN A 71 -14.26 -3.12 5.53
CA ASN A 71 -13.55 -2.43 6.60
C ASN A 71 -13.98 -0.96 6.75
N MET A 72 -14.94 -0.50 5.94
CA MET A 72 -15.37 0.89 5.87
C MET A 72 -16.58 1.16 6.77
N PHE A 73 -16.51 2.20 7.59
CA PHE A 73 -17.68 2.75 8.25
C PHE A 73 -18.57 3.46 7.24
N ARG A 74 -19.85 3.18 7.31
CA ARG A 74 -20.89 3.76 6.44
C ARG A 74 -21.82 4.64 7.22
N LEU A 75 -22.28 5.70 6.59
CA LEU A 75 -23.26 6.63 7.12
C LEU A 75 -24.16 7.15 6.00
N LEU A 76 -25.42 7.41 6.33
CA LEU A 76 -26.34 8.03 5.41
C LEU A 76 -26.17 9.55 5.48
N ASP A 77 -25.96 10.21 4.33
CA ASP A 77 -25.95 11.66 4.27
C ASP A 77 -27.41 12.18 4.43
N PRO A 78 -27.72 12.95 5.48
CA PRO A 78 -29.07 13.45 5.69
C PRO A 78 -29.51 14.47 4.62
N LEU A 79 -28.56 15.09 3.91
CA LEU A 79 -28.89 16.08 2.87
C LEU A 79 -29.20 15.42 1.53
N SER A 80 -28.32 14.56 1.04
CA SER A 80 -28.46 13.93 -0.28
C SER A 80 -29.18 12.59 -0.25
N GLN A 81 -29.44 12.03 0.94
CA GLN A 81 -30.00 10.68 1.16
C GLN A 81 -29.16 9.57 0.49
N ARG A 82 -27.85 9.82 0.27
CA ARG A 82 -26.92 8.86 -0.32
C ARG A 82 -26.00 8.28 0.74
N MET A 83 -25.52 7.06 0.47
CA MET A 83 -24.54 6.41 1.34
C MET A 83 -23.18 7.06 1.19
N MET A 84 -22.58 7.39 2.32
CA MET A 84 -21.20 7.85 2.44
C MET A 84 -20.36 6.83 3.21
N GLY A 85 -19.06 6.88 3.02
CA GLY A 85 -18.09 6.12 3.77
C GLY A 85 -17.05 7.00 4.45
N VAL A 86 -16.51 6.52 5.56
CA VAL A 86 -15.31 7.08 6.16
C VAL A 86 -14.11 6.37 5.52
N ARG A 87 -13.13 7.13 5.04
CA ARG A 87 -11.98 6.56 4.35
C ARG A 87 -11.19 5.57 5.21
N THR A 88 -10.86 4.44 4.62
CA THR A 88 -10.00 3.39 5.19
C THR A 88 -8.55 3.51 4.74
N ASP A 89 -8.30 4.28 3.68
CA ASP A 89 -7.05 4.55 3.02
C ASP A 89 -7.15 5.82 2.17
N MET A 90 -6.05 6.55 1.98
CA MET A 90 -6.04 7.81 1.23
C MET A 90 -5.60 7.66 -0.22
N THR A 91 -4.88 6.60 -0.58
CA THR A 91 -4.33 6.38 -1.93
C THR A 91 -5.40 6.46 -3.03
N GLY A 92 -6.56 5.84 -2.81
CA GLY A 92 -7.69 5.89 -3.74
C GLY A 92 -8.25 7.31 -3.96
N GLN A 93 -8.29 8.12 -2.89
CA GLN A 93 -8.71 9.53 -2.99
C GLN A 93 -7.69 10.37 -3.78
N VAL A 94 -6.39 10.13 -3.55
CA VAL A 94 -5.30 10.80 -4.31
C VAL A 94 -5.39 10.43 -5.79
N ALA A 95 -5.59 9.15 -6.12
CA ALA A 95 -5.79 8.71 -7.49
C ALA A 95 -7.02 9.37 -8.14
N ARG A 96 -8.15 9.47 -7.43
CA ARG A 96 -9.34 10.19 -7.90
C ARG A 96 -9.04 11.68 -8.15
N ILE A 97 -8.37 12.36 -7.23
CA ILE A 97 -8.01 13.77 -7.35
C ILE A 97 -7.11 13.98 -8.56
N SER A 98 -6.12 13.12 -8.75
CA SER A 98 -5.20 13.21 -9.89
C SER A 98 -5.92 13.08 -11.24
N HIS A 99 -6.96 12.24 -11.30
CA HIS A 99 -7.73 12.01 -12.52
C HIS A 99 -8.81 13.07 -12.76
N THR A 100 -9.36 13.68 -11.71
CA THR A 100 -10.47 14.64 -11.82
C THR A 100 -10.00 16.09 -11.69
N ARG A 101 -9.48 16.48 -10.54
CA ARG A 101 -9.12 17.88 -10.23
C ARG A 101 -7.80 18.31 -10.84
N LEU A 102 -6.87 17.36 -11.01
CA LEU A 102 -5.54 17.59 -11.56
C LEU A 102 -5.37 16.95 -12.96
N SER A 103 -6.48 16.68 -13.67
CA SER A 103 -6.45 16.05 -15.01
C SER A 103 -5.65 16.84 -16.02
N ASN A 104 -5.67 18.17 -15.95
CA ASN A 104 -5.01 19.07 -16.87
C ASN A 104 -3.61 19.55 -16.39
N VAL A 105 -3.15 19.05 -15.25
CA VAL A 105 -1.82 19.36 -14.72
C VAL A 105 -0.77 18.45 -15.37
N GLU A 106 0.37 19.02 -15.73
CA GLU A 106 1.50 18.31 -16.34
C GLU A 106 1.98 17.15 -15.46
N ARG A 107 2.38 16.06 -16.12
CA ARG A 107 2.88 14.84 -15.45
C ARG A 107 4.41 14.80 -15.46
N PRO A 108 5.06 14.17 -14.47
CA PRO A 108 4.48 13.43 -13.34
C PRO A 108 3.97 14.35 -12.22
N LEU A 109 2.88 13.96 -11.55
CA LEU A 109 2.45 14.59 -10.30
C LEU A 109 3.20 13.99 -9.13
N ARG A 110 3.68 14.84 -8.24
CA ARG A 110 4.24 14.47 -6.94
C ARG A 110 3.32 14.99 -5.85
N LEU A 111 2.56 14.09 -5.23
CA LEU A 111 1.54 14.43 -4.23
C LEU A 111 1.86 13.76 -2.90
N SER A 112 1.69 14.49 -1.81
CA SER A 112 1.81 13.96 -0.46
C SER A 112 0.51 14.19 0.32
N TYR A 113 0.32 13.42 1.37
CA TYR A 113 -0.85 13.54 2.23
C TYR A 113 -0.57 13.08 3.65
N ALA A 114 -1.33 13.61 4.61
CA ALA A 114 -1.40 13.13 5.97
C ALA A 114 -2.82 13.29 6.50
N GLY A 115 -3.36 12.25 7.12
CA GLY A 115 -4.71 12.32 7.67
C GLY A 115 -5.13 11.08 8.42
N ASP A 116 -6.24 11.19 9.15
CA ASP A 116 -6.81 10.05 9.84
C ASP A 116 -7.50 9.10 8.87
N VAL A 117 -7.37 7.82 9.12
CA VAL A 117 -8.11 6.74 8.47
C VAL A 117 -8.77 5.88 9.55
N LEU A 118 -9.94 5.33 9.23
CA LEU A 118 -10.71 4.51 10.16
C LEU A 118 -11.04 3.17 9.53
N ARG A 119 -10.93 2.10 10.32
CA ARG A 119 -11.32 0.74 9.92
C ARG A 119 -12.32 0.17 10.90
N VAL A 120 -13.28 -0.59 10.41
CA VAL A 120 -14.30 -1.27 11.23
C VAL A 120 -13.64 -2.27 12.18
N LYS A 121 -12.55 -2.91 11.75
CA LYS A 121 -11.79 -3.88 12.56
C LYS A 121 -10.31 -3.53 12.52
N GLY A 122 -9.67 -3.58 13.68
CA GLY A 122 -8.22 -3.64 13.76
C GLY A 122 -7.70 -5.02 13.38
N THR A 123 -6.38 -5.20 13.37
CA THR A 123 -5.71 -6.49 13.22
C THR A 123 -5.12 -6.92 14.56
N GLN A 124 -4.71 -8.19 14.68
CA GLN A 124 -4.04 -8.66 15.92
C GLN A 124 -2.77 -7.88 16.24
N LEU A 125 -2.02 -7.44 15.21
CA LEU A 125 -0.81 -6.65 15.37
C LEU A 125 -1.08 -5.15 15.55
N ARG A 126 -2.25 -4.67 15.13
CA ARG A 126 -2.68 -3.29 15.24
C ARG A 126 -4.16 -3.23 15.57
N PRO A 127 -4.50 -3.24 16.87
CA PRO A 127 -5.89 -3.23 17.34
C PRO A 127 -6.58 -1.89 17.12
N GLU A 128 -5.82 -0.80 16.92
CA GLU A 128 -6.37 0.53 16.68
C GLU A 128 -7.17 0.57 15.38
N ARG A 129 -8.38 1.13 15.48
CA ARG A 129 -9.29 1.31 14.35
C ARG A 129 -9.15 2.68 13.70
N GLN A 130 -8.60 3.67 14.43
CA GLN A 130 -8.24 4.99 13.92
C GLN A 130 -6.75 5.20 14.06
N PHE A 131 -6.12 5.61 12.98
CA PHE A 131 -4.69 5.93 12.98
C PHE A 131 -4.36 6.96 11.90
N LYS A 132 -3.21 7.61 12.05
CA LYS A 132 -2.70 8.57 11.06
C LYS A 132 -2.01 7.82 9.92
N GLN A 133 -2.43 8.11 8.69
CA GLN A 133 -1.74 7.69 7.47
C GLN A 133 -1.00 8.89 6.89
N VAL A 134 0.27 8.68 6.55
CA VAL A 134 1.10 9.66 5.84
C VAL A 134 1.65 8.94 4.61
N GLY A 135 1.64 9.60 3.46
CA GLY A 135 2.11 8.99 2.23
C GLY A 135 2.45 9.99 1.15
N ALA A 136 3.11 9.47 0.10
CA ALA A 136 3.46 10.18 -1.10
C ALA A 136 3.15 9.33 -2.33
N GLU A 137 2.68 9.97 -3.40
CA GLU A 137 2.30 9.32 -4.65
C GLU A 137 2.99 10.02 -5.83
N LEU A 138 3.67 9.25 -6.66
CA LEU A 138 4.25 9.69 -7.92
C LEU A 138 3.40 9.16 -9.07
N ILE A 139 2.68 10.04 -9.76
CA ILE A 139 1.63 9.64 -10.71
C ILE A 139 1.93 10.17 -12.11
N GLY A 140 1.85 9.27 -13.10
CA GLY A 140 1.97 9.63 -14.52
C GLY A 140 3.34 9.33 -15.12
N THR A 141 4.16 8.53 -14.44
CA THR A 141 5.41 7.97 -14.96
C THR A 141 5.53 6.49 -14.59
N ASN A 142 6.24 5.73 -15.42
CA ASN A 142 6.49 4.29 -15.21
C ASN A 142 7.93 3.96 -15.60
N THR A 143 8.89 4.69 -15.02
CA THR A 143 10.32 4.48 -15.26
C THR A 143 10.99 3.85 -14.04
N THR A 144 12.14 3.20 -14.26
CA THR A 144 12.93 2.63 -13.15
C THR A 144 13.36 3.73 -12.16
N GLU A 145 13.69 4.91 -12.65
CA GLU A 145 14.08 6.06 -11.85
C GLU A 145 12.94 6.55 -10.95
N ALA A 146 11.69 6.50 -11.43
CA ALA A 146 10.51 6.84 -10.63
C ALA A 146 10.32 5.87 -9.47
N TYR A 147 10.55 4.58 -9.68
CA TYR A 147 10.53 3.59 -8.59
C TYR A 147 11.66 3.84 -7.60
N VAL A 148 12.87 4.16 -8.07
CA VAL A 148 13.99 4.52 -7.19
C VAL A 148 13.65 5.75 -6.36
N GLU A 149 13.11 6.81 -6.98
CA GLU A 149 12.71 8.05 -6.30
C GLU A 149 11.77 7.76 -5.13
N ILE A 150 10.67 7.03 -5.37
CA ILE A 150 9.67 6.80 -4.33
C ILE A 150 10.18 5.85 -3.22
N ILE A 151 11.04 4.89 -3.56
CA ILE A 151 11.66 3.99 -2.58
C ILE A 151 12.63 4.75 -1.68
N LEU A 152 13.50 5.57 -2.26
CA LEU A 152 14.47 6.35 -1.50
C LEU A 152 13.79 7.41 -0.66
N LEU A 153 12.74 8.06 -1.18
CA LEU A 153 11.92 9.00 -0.42
C LEU A 153 11.33 8.34 0.84
N GLY A 154 10.74 7.16 0.69
CA GLY A 154 10.20 6.41 1.83
C GLY A 154 11.28 5.99 2.83
N TYR A 155 12.43 5.54 2.34
CA TYR A 155 13.58 5.18 3.19
C TYR A 155 14.10 6.38 4.00
N GLU A 156 14.33 7.51 3.34
CA GLU A 156 14.83 8.73 3.96
C GLU A 156 13.83 9.25 5.01
N ALA A 157 12.55 9.31 4.66
CA ALA A 157 11.49 9.73 5.54
C ALA A 157 11.41 8.89 6.83
N LEU A 158 11.48 7.58 6.71
CA LEU A 158 11.47 6.68 7.87
C LEU A 158 12.74 6.80 8.71
N LYS A 159 13.90 6.94 8.08
CA LYS A 159 15.18 7.14 8.75
C LYS A 159 15.18 8.44 9.55
N ASP A 160 14.71 9.54 8.97
CA ASP A 160 14.60 10.82 9.66
C ASP A 160 13.57 10.79 10.80
N ALA A 161 12.49 10.03 10.63
CA ALA A 161 11.52 9.78 11.70
C ALA A 161 12.10 8.97 12.87
N GLY A 162 13.33 8.46 12.75
CA GLY A 162 14.04 7.73 13.81
C GLY A 162 13.89 6.21 13.74
N VAL A 163 13.40 5.67 12.63
CA VAL A 163 13.34 4.20 12.45
C VAL A 163 14.73 3.70 12.06
N ASN A 164 15.26 2.77 12.88
CA ASN A 164 16.57 2.16 12.66
C ASN A 164 16.43 0.78 12.02
N ASN A 165 17.51 0.28 11.41
CA ASN A 165 17.59 -1.05 10.80
C ASN A 165 16.50 -1.30 9.75
N LEU A 166 16.29 -0.33 8.87
CA LEU A 166 15.34 -0.43 7.77
C LEU A 166 15.78 -1.49 6.76
N SER A 167 14.83 -2.30 6.31
CA SER A 167 14.96 -3.17 5.15
C SER A 167 13.92 -2.79 4.10
N ILE A 168 14.24 -3.03 2.83
CA ILE A 168 13.33 -2.79 1.71
C ILE A 168 13.03 -4.15 1.07
N ASP A 169 11.77 -4.55 1.14
CA ASP A 169 11.28 -5.76 0.48
C ASP A 169 10.66 -5.40 -0.87
N LEU A 170 11.29 -5.89 -1.96
CA LEU A 170 10.80 -5.68 -3.31
C LEU A 170 9.95 -6.86 -3.75
N THR A 171 8.76 -6.60 -4.26
CA THR A 171 7.88 -7.60 -4.87
C THR A 171 7.58 -7.24 -6.32
N VAL A 172 7.39 -8.27 -7.14
CA VAL A 172 7.09 -8.11 -8.58
C VAL A 172 5.77 -8.81 -8.90
N PRO A 173 4.61 -8.18 -8.57
CA PRO A 173 3.30 -8.82 -8.66
C PRO A 173 2.92 -9.28 -10.08
N LEU A 174 3.46 -8.62 -11.10
CA LEU A 174 3.16 -8.93 -12.50
C LEU A 174 3.95 -10.12 -13.05
N LEU A 175 5.03 -10.55 -12.40
CA LEU A 175 5.91 -11.59 -12.92
C LEU A 175 5.18 -12.92 -13.14
N VAL A 176 4.52 -13.45 -12.10
CA VAL A 176 3.79 -14.73 -12.19
C VAL A 176 2.63 -14.67 -13.18
N PRO A 177 1.72 -13.67 -13.14
CA PRO A 177 0.67 -13.53 -14.14
C PRO A 177 1.17 -13.47 -15.59
N VAL A 178 2.30 -12.79 -15.83
CA VAL A 178 2.89 -12.71 -17.18
C VAL A 178 3.42 -14.07 -17.62
N ILE A 179 4.13 -14.80 -16.75
CA ILE A 179 4.61 -16.15 -17.06
C ILE A 179 3.44 -17.07 -17.41
N LEU A 180 2.40 -17.12 -16.60
CA LEU A 180 1.23 -17.97 -16.80
C LEU A 180 0.52 -17.67 -18.13
N LYS A 181 0.42 -16.38 -18.47
CA LYS A 181 -0.19 -15.93 -19.73
C LYS A 181 0.66 -16.29 -20.95
N GLU A 182 1.98 -16.11 -20.88
CA GLU A 182 2.88 -16.41 -22.03
C GLU A 182 3.00 -17.92 -22.26
N LEU A 183 2.88 -18.74 -21.21
CA LEU A 183 2.83 -20.20 -21.34
C LEU A 183 1.45 -20.73 -21.73
N ALA A 184 0.46 -19.85 -21.93
CA ALA A 184 -0.91 -20.18 -22.33
C ALA A 184 -1.55 -21.30 -21.51
N LEU A 185 -1.33 -21.29 -20.19
CA LEU A 185 -1.81 -22.32 -19.28
C LEU A 185 -3.32 -22.21 -19.06
N GLU A 186 -3.97 -23.36 -18.87
CA GLU A 186 -5.37 -23.42 -18.48
C GLU A 186 -5.61 -22.70 -17.14
N LYS A 187 -6.83 -22.19 -16.96
CA LYS A 187 -7.18 -21.36 -15.81
C LYS A 187 -6.97 -22.09 -14.49
N GLU A 188 -7.37 -23.36 -14.42
CA GLU A 188 -7.25 -24.22 -13.24
C GLU A 188 -5.80 -24.38 -12.80
N ILE A 189 -4.89 -24.62 -13.76
CA ILE A 189 -3.44 -24.73 -13.49
C ILE A 189 -2.88 -23.39 -13.08
N SER A 190 -3.29 -22.31 -13.74
CA SER A 190 -2.85 -20.95 -13.42
C SER A 190 -3.26 -20.53 -12.01
N ASP A 191 -4.48 -20.82 -11.58
CA ASP A 191 -4.97 -20.51 -10.24
C ASP A 191 -4.23 -21.35 -9.17
N LEU A 192 -3.99 -22.62 -9.43
CA LEU A 192 -3.22 -23.50 -8.55
C LEU A 192 -1.79 -23.01 -8.37
N VAL A 193 -1.09 -22.70 -9.46
CA VAL A 193 0.30 -22.18 -9.43
C VAL A 193 0.37 -20.88 -8.63
N ARG A 194 -0.56 -19.94 -8.91
CA ARG A 194 -0.61 -18.66 -8.19
C ARG A 194 -0.82 -18.85 -6.71
N CYS A 195 -1.83 -19.64 -6.30
CA CYS A 195 -2.11 -19.90 -4.90
C CYS A 195 -0.92 -20.58 -4.19
N ALA A 196 -0.28 -21.53 -4.83
CA ALA A 196 0.87 -22.24 -4.27
C ALA A 196 2.10 -21.34 -4.10
N LEU A 197 2.36 -20.43 -5.07
CA LEU A 197 3.45 -19.45 -4.99
C LEU A 197 3.17 -18.39 -3.93
N ASP A 198 1.95 -17.86 -3.86
CA ASP A 198 1.54 -16.85 -2.88
C ASP A 198 1.64 -17.40 -1.45
N ALA A 199 1.24 -18.66 -1.26
CA ALA A 199 1.36 -19.37 0.02
C ALA A 199 2.78 -19.88 0.31
N LYS A 200 3.73 -19.76 -0.64
CA LYS A 200 5.07 -20.38 -0.59
C LYS A 200 5.01 -21.87 -0.25
N ASN A 201 4.00 -22.58 -0.77
CA ASN A 201 3.75 -23.99 -0.49
C ASN A 201 4.65 -24.88 -1.35
N ILE A 202 5.80 -25.26 -0.80
CA ILE A 202 6.81 -26.09 -1.49
C ILE A 202 6.22 -27.44 -1.89
N GLY A 203 5.35 -28.04 -1.05
CA GLY A 203 4.75 -29.34 -1.30
C GLY A 203 3.82 -29.33 -2.52
N GLU A 204 2.95 -28.34 -2.66
CA GLU A 204 2.10 -28.17 -3.82
C GLU A 204 2.90 -27.90 -5.09
N ILE A 205 3.91 -27.01 -5.01
CA ILE A 205 4.77 -26.65 -6.14
C ILE A 205 5.60 -27.87 -6.62
N ALA A 206 6.03 -28.75 -5.72
CA ALA A 206 6.74 -29.99 -6.08
C ALA A 206 5.90 -30.93 -6.98
N ASN A 207 4.58 -30.89 -6.84
CA ASN A 207 3.64 -31.71 -7.62
C ASN A 207 3.30 -31.12 -9.00
N ILE A 208 3.64 -29.85 -9.24
CA ILE A 208 3.40 -29.20 -10.53
C ILE A 208 4.44 -29.71 -11.54
N LYS A 209 3.96 -30.36 -12.61
CA LYS A 209 4.80 -30.93 -13.68
C LYS A 209 5.06 -29.93 -14.80
N GLY A 210 6.01 -30.28 -15.66
CA GLY A 210 6.35 -29.51 -16.86
C GLY A 210 7.16 -28.25 -16.56
N GLU A 211 7.28 -27.39 -17.58
CA GLU A 211 8.06 -26.16 -17.56
C GLU A 211 7.67 -25.22 -16.42
N ILE A 212 6.37 -24.99 -16.23
CA ILE A 212 5.86 -24.13 -15.14
C ILE A 212 6.23 -24.64 -13.75
N GLY A 213 6.26 -25.95 -13.54
CA GLY A 213 6.69 -26.54 -12.28
C GLY A 213 8.18 -26.26 -11.99
N THR A 214 9.02 -26.30 -13.01
CA THR A 214 10.45 -25.93 -12.91
C THR A 214 10.61 -24.46 -12.60
N ILE A 215 9.96 -23.59 -13.36
CA ILE A 215 9.97 -22.14 -13.15
C ILE A 215 9.47 -21.80 -11.71
N SER A 216 8.36 -22.39 -11.27
CA SER A 216 7.79 -22.13 -9.95
C SER A 216 8.74 -22.51 -8.81
N ARG A 217 9.44 -23.64 -8.91
CA ARG A 217 10.45 -24.06 -7.93
C ARG A 217 11.62 -23.08 -7.88
N ASP A 218 12.06 -22.58 -9.02
CA ASP A 218 13.18 -21.66 -9.09
C ASP A 218 12.79 -20.25 -8.65
N LEU A 219 11.57 -19.81 -8.92
CA LEU A 219 11.02 -18.55 -8.36
C LEU A 219 10.97 -18.60 -6.83
N LEU A 220 10.57 -19.72 -6.22
CA LEU A 220 10.64 -19.88 -4.77
C LEU A 220 12.05 -19.76 -4.21
N LYS A 221 13.04 -20.38 -4.89
CA LYS A 221 14.46 -20.27 -4.50
C LYS A 221 14.98 -18.83 -4.66
N ALA A 222 14.42 -18.09 -5.61
CA ALA A 222 14.76 -16.69 -5.85
C ALA A 222 14.20 -15.74 -4.78
N ALA A 223 13.25 -16.17 -3.95
CA ALA A 223 12.75 -15.36 -2.84
C ALA A 223 13.83 -15.26 -1.74
N GLY A 224 14.41 -14.06 -1.54
CA GLY A 224 15.46 -13.85 -0.54
C GLY A 224 16.30 -12.60 -0.78
N PRO A 225 17.54 -12.54 -0.27
CA PRO A 225 18.41 -11.38 -0.43
C PRO A 225 18.64 -11.04 -1.92
N ALA A 226 18.54 -9.75 -2.25
CA ALA A 226 18.48 -9.24 -3.62
C ALA A 226 19.56 -9.78 -4.56
N GLU A 227 20.80 -9.85 -4.09
CA GLU A 227 21.92 -10.36 -4.92
C GLU A 227 21.80 -11.84 -5.28
N LYS A 228 21.37 -12.65 -4.31
CA LYS A 228 21.13 -14.08 -4.53
C LYS A 228 19.94 -14.26 -5.46
N SER A 229 18.86 -13.51 -5.23
CA SER A 229 17.65 -13.52 -6.03
C SER A 229 17.95 -13.20 -7.50
N LEU A 230 18.69 -12.12 -7.76
CA LEU A 230 19.05 -11.73 -9.14
C LEU A 230 19.90 -12.79 -9.85
N LYS A 231 20.85 -13.43 -9.14
CA LYS A 231 21.64 -14.53 -9.73
C LYS A 231 20.75 -15.70 -10.17
N ILE A 232 19.79 -16.08 -9.34
CA ILE A 232 18.84 -17.16 -9.66
C ILE A 232 17.94 -16.76 -10.83
N LEU A 233 17.30 -15.56 -10.75
CA LEU A 233 16.40 -15.06 -11.79
C LEU A 233 17.07 -14.96 -13.17
N ARG A 234 18.36 -14.63 -13.24
CA ARG A 234 19.12 -14.58 -14.50
C ARG A 234 19.27 -15.96 -15.15
N ASN A 235 19.29 -17.05 -14.35
CA ASN A 235 19.49 -18.41 -14.82
C ASN A 235 18.19 -19.18 -15.11
N ILE A 236 17.04 -18.65 -14.73
CA ILE A 236 15.74 -19.28 -15.04
C ILE A 236 15.43 -19.04 -16.53
N GLU A 237 15.03 -20.06 -17.24
CA GLU A 237 14.45 -19.90 -18.57
C GLU A 237 13.05 -19.31 -18.45
N LEU A 238 12.93 -18.01 -18.71
CA LEU A 238 11.67 -17.27 -18.60
C LEU A 238 11.18 -16.85 -19.99
N PRO A 239 9.87 -16.81 -20.19
CA PRO A 239 9.28 -16.18 -21.36
C PRO A 239 9.74 -14.73 -21.50
N LYS A 240 9.71 -14.21 -22.75
CA LYS A 240 10.33 -12.91 -23.10
C LYS A 240 9.90 -11.76 -22.19
N LYS A 241 8.59 -11.55 -22.00
CA LYS A 241 8.09 -10.45 -21.17
C LYS A 241 8.42 -10.63 -19.70
N ALA A 242 8.42 -11.86 -19.21
CA ALA A 242 8.84 -12.16 -17.85
C ALA A 242 10.33 -11.85 -17.64
N ARG A 243 11.17 -12.13 -18.66
CA ARG A 243 12.59 -11.76 -18.66
C ARG A 243 12.78 -10.24 -18.58
N GLU A 244 12.04 -9.48 -19.40
CA GLU A 244 12.07 -8.02 -19.41
C GLU A 244 11.76 -7.45 -18.01
N ILE A 245 10.76 -7.99 -17.32
CA ILE A 245 10.42 -7.61 -15.93
C ILE A 245 11.57 -7.90 -14.96
N CYS A 246 12.22 -9.06 -15.08
CA CYS A 246 13.37 -9.40 -14.24
C CYS A 246 14.59 -8.50 -14.50
N ASP A 247 14.80 -8.09 -15.75
CA ASP A 247 15.88 -7.18 -16.12
C ASP A 247 15.64 -5.77 -15.59
N GLU A 248 14.38 -5.30 -15.61
CA GLU A 248 13.99 -4.04 -14.97
C GLU A 248 14.20 -4.07 -13.44
N LEU A 249 13.83 -5.18 -12.78
CA LEU A 249 14.12 -5.37 -11.36
C LEU A 249 15.63 -5.34 -11.09
N GLY A 250 16.44 -5.95 -11.97
CA GLY A 250 17.88 -5.90 -11.87
C GLY A 250 18.43 -4.47 -11.92
N LYS A 251 17.97 -3.67 -12.89
CA LYS A 251 18.34 -2.25 -13.02
C LYS A 251 17.92 -1.44 -11.79
N LEU A 252 16.70 -1.67 -11.28
CA LEU A 252 16.22 -1.01 -10.06
C LEU A 252 17.14 -1.28 -8.88
N ILE A 253 17.50 -2.55 -8.64
CA ILE A 253 18.37 -2.93 -7.53
C ILE A 253 19.79 -2.33 -7.70
N GLU A 254 20.32 -2.26 -8.91
CA GLU A 254 21.61 -1.63 -9.20
C GLU A 254 21.60 -0.12 -8.93
N LEU A 255 20.50 0.57 -9.23
CA LEU A 255 20.34 2.00 -8.92
C LEU A 255 20.18 2.27 -7.41
N LEU A 256 19.48 1.40 -6.69
CA LEU A 256 19.33 1.53 -5.23
C LEU A 256 20.62 1.27 -4.43
N LYS A 257 21.67 0.71 -5.05
CA LYS A 257 22.97 0.49 -4.41
C LYS A 257 23.93 1.67 -4.52
N LYS A 258 23.63 2.61 -5.40
CA LYS A 258 24.44 3.83 -5.62
C LYS A 258 24.08 4.91 -4.63
#